data_8260327810691fcf1ea1b9ef4c677f9e
#
_entry.id   8260327810691fcf1ea1b9ef4c677f9e
#
_cell.length_a   1.000
_cell.length_b   1.000
_cell.length_c   1.000
_cell.angle_alpha   90.00
_cell.angle_beta   90.00
_cell.angle_gamma   90.00
#
_symmetry.space_group_name_H-M   'P 1'
#
loop_
_entity.id
_entity.type
_entity.pdbx_description
1 polymer ?
#
loop_
_entity_poly.entity_id
_entity_poly.type
_entity_poly.pdbx_seq_one_letter_code
_entity_poly.pdbx_strand_id
1 'polypeptide(L)'
;MFSYFVRRTLIALLTLVLITFLIYGLIRAMPGSPLTGEMMDPSRRLDPADIARMERAFGLDKPWYEAYGVWLTNLLQFDMGRSLHQKQPVADLIVERMGPTLLLSVTSLVLAYLLSIPMGLYASVRSGKTDERVMSTILYMLYSFPSFVAALLLQIVFAVKLGWLPLLGMYSSTYETMSTGAKIWDVFLHSLMPVACYTYGSLAYYSRFIRSNMLEVVQQDY
;
A
#
# COMPACT_ATOMS: atom_id res chain seq x y z
N MET A 1 15.30 16.30 26.94
CA MET A 1 14.21 15.62 26.20
C MET A 1 13.47 16.56 25.24
N PHE A 2 13.02 17.73 25.65
CA PHE A 2 12.32 18.71 24.79
C PHE A 2 13.15 19.13 23.55
N SER A 3 14.42 19.50 23.73
CA SER A 3 15.32 19.87 22.62
C SER A 3 15.52 18.74 21.61
N TYR A 4 15.59 17.48 22.05
CA TYR A 4 15.64 16.32 21.15
C TYR A 4 14.37 16.19 20.34
N PHE A 5 13.20 16.32 20.96
CA PHE A 5 11.90 16.25 20.27
C PHE A 5 11.77 17.35 19.23
N VAL A 6 12.05 18.60 19.58
CA VAL A 6 12.00 19.75 18.66
C VAL A 6 12.93 19.54 17.46
N ARG A 7 14.19 19.16 17.72
CA ARG A 7 15.17 18.91 16.65
C ARG A 7 14.70 17.79 15.72
N ARG A 8 14.15 16.70 16.27
CA ARG A 8 13.67 15.57 15.48
C ARG A 8 12.47 15.94 14.63
N THR A 9 11.53 16.72 15.18
CA THR A 9 10.36 17.20 14.44
C THR A 9 10.78 18.15 13.31
N LEU A 10 11.69 19.08 13.56
CA LEU A 10 12.18 19.99 12.52
C LEU A 10 12.87 19.23 11.37
N ILE A 11 13.71 18.26 11.69
CA ILE A 11 14.37 17.41 10.69
C ILE A 11 13.31 16.62 9.88
N ALA A 12 12.31 16.05 10.54
CA ALA A 12 11.24 15.31 9.87
C ALA A 12 10.43 16.21 8.92
N LEU A 13 10.07 17.41 9.35
CA LEU A 13 9.36 18.39 8.52
C LEU A 13 10.21 18.84 7.32
N LEU A 14 11.49 19.15 7.54
CA LEU A 14 12.40 19.50 6.45
C LEU A 14 12.53 18.37 5.44
N THR A 15 12.70 17.15 5.92
CA THR A 15 12.80 15.96 5.07
C THR A 15 11.51 15.76 4.26
N LEU A 16 10.35 15.93 4.88
CA LEU A 16 9.05 15.81 4.21
C LEU A 16 8.88 16.86 3.11
N VAL A 17 9.25 18.12 3.39
CA VAL A 17 9.21 19.19 2.38
C VAL A 17 10.16 18.90 1.22
N LEU A 18 11.39 18.44 1.51
CA LEU A 18 12.36 18.10 0.46
C LEU A 18 11.89 16.92 -0.41
N ILE A 19 11.34 15.87 0.21
CA ILE A 19 10.83 14.71 -0.53
C ILE A 19 9.65 15.12 -1.42
N THR A 20 8.69 15.85 -0.88
CA THR A 20 7.52 16.29 -1.66
C THR A 20 7.90 17.25 -2.77
N PHE A 21 8.88 18.14 -2.54
CA PHE A 21 9.43 19.06 -3.55
C PHE A 21 10.08 18.29 -4.71
N LEU A 22 10.93 17.30 -4.40
CA LEU A 22 11.58 16.47 -5.40
C LEU A 22 10.57 15.64 -6.19
N ILE A 23 9.62 14.99 -5.51
CA ILE A 23 8.58 14.18 -6.18
C ILE A 23 7.72 15.07 -7.09
N TYR A 24 7.31 16.24 -6.62
CA TYR A 24 6.52 17.19 -7.40
C TYR A 24 7.29 17.63 -8.66
N GLY A 25 8.57 17.97 -8.51
CA GLY A 25 9.44 18.34 -9.63
C GLY A 25 9.61 17.19 -10.64
N LEU A 26 9.82 15.96 -10.16
CA LEU A 26 9.90 14.77 -11.02
C LEU A 26 8.61 14.53 -11.81
N ILE A 27 7.44 14.63 -11.16
CA ILE A 27 6.16 14.48 -11.83
C ILE A 27 5.99 15.54 -12.92
N ARG A 28 6.39 16.78 -12.65
CA ARG A 28 6.32 17.88 -13.62
C ARG A 28 7.33 17.78 -14.77
N ALA A 29 8.44 17.06 -14.54
CA ALA A 29 9.45 16.79 -15.58
C ALA A 29 9.09 15.59 -16.46
N MET A 30 8.08 14.80 -16.12
CA MET A 30 7.64 13.67 -16.94
C MET A 30 7.11 14.14 -18.29
N PRO A 31 7.45 13.45 -19.39
CA PRO A 31 6.95 13.80 -20.71
C PRO A 31 5.42 13.60 -20.79
N GLY A 32 4.73 14.55 -21.41
CA GLY A 32 3.27 14.55 -21.55
C GLY A 32 2.58 15.50 -20.56
N SER A 33 1.30 15.75 -20.80
CA SER A 33 0.44 16.52 -19.91
C SER A 33 -0.46 15.58 -19.10
N PRO A 34 -0.69 15.86 -17.81
CA PRO A 34 -1.68 15.14 -17.02
C PRO A 34 -3.09 15.16 -17.65
N LEU A 35 -3.32 16.13 -18.50
CA LEU A 35 -4.60 16.31 -19.24
C LEU A 35 -4.68 15.49 -20.54
N THR A 36 -3.60 14.80 -20.93
CA THR A 36 -3.54 14.06 -22.21
C THR A 36 -4.66 13.01 -22.31
N GLY A 37 -5.02 12.36 -21.20
CA GLY A 37 -6.11 11.39 -21.18
C GLY A 37 -7.48 12.00 -21.47
N GLU A 38 -7.74 13.24 -21.04
CA GLU A 38 -8.98 13.96 -21.36
C GLU A 38 -8.97 14.55 -22.78
N MET A 39 -7.79 14.97 -23.25
CA MET A 39 -7.62 15.49 -24.60
C MET A 39 -7.76 14.41 -25.69
N MET A 40 -7.46 13.15 -25.36
CA MET A 40 -7.55 11.99 -26.25
C MET A 40 -8.94 11.31 -26.22
N ASP A 41 -9.88 11.74 -25.39
CA ASP A 41 -11.22 11.17 -25.35
C ASP A 41 -12.01 11.61 -26.61
N PRO A 42 -12.31 10.68 -27.55
CA PRO A 42 -13.00 11.03 -28.80
C PRO A 42 -14.44 11.54 -28.59
N SER A 43 -15.01 11.23 -27.40
CA SER A 43 -16.37 11.65 -27.04
C SER A 43 -16.42 13.11 -26.54
N ARG A 44 -15.25 13.71 -26.24
CA ARG A 44 -15.14 15.09 -25.78
C ARG A 44 -14.23 15.90 -26.70
N ARG A 45 -14.84 16.72 -27.52
CA ARG A 45 -14.13 17.81 -28.21
C ARG A 45 -13.96 18.94 -27.22
N LEU A 46 -12.80 18.96 -26.50
CA LEU A 46 -12.47 20.07 -25.62
C LEU A 46 -12.10 21.30 -26.48
N ASP A 47 -12.76 22.41 -26.19
CA ASP A 47 -12.38 23.71 -26.76
C ASP A 47 -11.00 24.10 -26.16
N PRO A 48 -10.11 24.74 -26.95
CA PRO A 48 -8.87 25.33 -26.46
C PRO A 48 -9.04 26.21 -25.19
N ALA A 49 -10.17 26.87 -25.07
CA ALA A 49 -10.53 27.67 -23.90
C ALA A 49 -10.75 26.81 -22.64
N ASP A 50 -11.30 25.61 -22.78
CA ASP A 50 -11.52 24.68 -21.68
C ASP A 50 -10.20 24.04 -21.23
N ILE A 51 -9.33 23.68 -22.17
CA ILE A 51 -7.98 23.21 -21.88
C ILE A 51 -7.20 24.25 -21.07
N ALA A 52 -7.21 25.51 -21.51
CA ALA A 52 -6.53 26.60 -20.81
C ALA A 52 -7.12 26.88 -19.40
N ARG A 53 -8.41 26.62 -19.19
CA ARG A 53 -9.03 26.69 -17.84
C ARG A 53 -8.57 25.53 -16.95
N MET A 54 -8.49 24.33 -17.51
CA MET A 54 -7.99 23.15 -16.79
C MET A 54 -6.51 23.31 -16.44
N GLU A 55 -5.69 23.77 -17.37
CA GLU A 55 -4.26 24.05 -17.12
C GLU A 55 -4.08 25.02 -15.96
N ARG A 56 -4.85 26.12 -15.94
CA ARG A 56 -4.82 27.09 -14.83
C ARG A 56 -5.32 26.51 -13.51
N ALA A 57 -6.38 25.71 -13.55
CA ALA A 57 -6.93 25.07 -12.35
C ALA A 57 -5.95 24.09 -11.70
N PHE A 58 -5.10 23.44 -12.48
CA PHE A 58 -4.07 22.51 -12.02
C PHE A 58 -2.68 23.15 -11.89
N GLY A 59 -2.57 24.46 -12.10
CA GLY A 59 -1.31 25.20 -12.01
C GLY A 59 -0.27 24.73 -13.04
N LEU A 60 -0.72 24.20 -14.18
CA LEU A 60 0.17 23.73 -15.25
C LEU A 60 0.75 24.88 -16.06
N ASP A 61 0.14 26.05 -16.00
CA ASP A 61 0.54 27.31 -16.60
C ASP A 61 1.71 28.00 -15.89
N LYS A 62 2.03 27.59 -14.66
CA LYS A 62 3.08 28.18 -13.83
C LYS A 62 4.36 27.34 -13.84
N PRO A 63 5.54 27.98 -13.57
CA PRO A 63 6.76 27.25 -13.27
C PRO A 63 6.51 26.24 -12.13
N TRP A 64 7.09 25.06 -12.25
CA TRP A 64 6.80 23.94 -11.33
C TRP A 64 7.06 24.27 -9.85
N TYR A 65 8.07 25.08 -9.54
CA TYR A 65 8.40 25.50 -8.18
C TYR A 65 7.37 26.47 -7.58
N GLU A 66 6.77 27.35 -8.39
CA GLU A 66 5.65 28.20 -7.97
C GLU A 66 4.38 27.39 -7.75
N ALA A 67 4.09 26.47 -8.68
CA ALA A 67 2.96 25.56 -8.57
C ALA A 67 3.08 24.67 -7.32
N TYR A 68 4.29 24.22 -6.97
CA TYR A 68 4.56 23.50 -5.71
C TYR A 68 4.19 24.35 -4.48
N GLY A 69 4.58 25.63 -4.44
CA GLY A 69 4.24 26.53 -3.34
C GLY A 69 2.73 26.68 -3.14
N VAL A 70 1.99 26.83 -4.23
CA VAL A 70 0.51 26.88 -4.21
C VAL A 70 -0.06 25.54 -3.72
N TRP A 71 0.41 24.42 -4.26
CA TRP A 71 -0.01 23.09 -3.85
C TRP A 71 0.24 22.84 -2.36
N LEU A 72 1.42 23.19 -1.86
CA LEU A 72 1.77 23.03 -0.44
C LEU A 72 0.87 23.88 0.46
N THR A 73 0.59 25.12 0.05
CA THR A 73 -0.30 26.01 0.80
C THR A 73 -1.73 25.46 0.87
N ASN A 74 -2.26 24.95 -0.24
CA ASN A 74 -3.56 24.32 -0.28
C ASN A 74 -3.59 23.05 0.59
N LEU A 75 -2.54 22.23 0.54
CA LEU A 75 -2.43 21.04 1.37
C LEU A 75 -2.43 21.37 2.88
N LEU A 76 -1.76 22.45 3.29
CA LEU A 76 -1.79 22.92 4.70
C LEU A 76 -3.17 23.42 5.14
N GLN A 77 -4.03 23.79 4.19
CA GLN A 77 -5.45 24.14 4.42
C GLN A 77 -6.39 22.93 4.27
N PHE A 78 -5.84 21.71 4.15
CA PHE A 78 -6.58 20.47 3.89
C PHE A 78 -7.31 20.44 2.54
N ASP A 79 -6.99 21.34 1.62
CA ASP A 79 -7.46 21.28 0.25
C ASP A 79 -6.51 20.43 -0.60
N MET A 80 -6.89 19.18 -0.85
CA MET A 80 -6.14 18.25 -1.69
C MET A 80 -6.54 18.33 -3.17
N GLY A 81 -7.46 19.22 -3.51
CA GLY A 81 -7.98 19.38 -4.86
C GLY A 81 -8.89 18.23 -5.31
N ARG A 82 -9.07 18.14 -6.62
CA ARG A 82 -9.91 17.12 -7.26
C ARG A 82 -9.10 16.18 -8.14
N SER A 83 -9.44 14.89 -8.13
CA SER A 83 -8.84 13.89 -8.99
C SER A 83 -9.17 14.16 -10.46
N LEU A 84 -8.15 14.13 -11.31
CA LEU A 84 -8.31 14.25 -12.76
C LEU A 84 -9.11 13.07 -13.36
N HIS A 85 -8.82 11.85 -12.89
CA HIS A 85 -9.46 10.64 -13.42
C HIS A 85 -10.86 10.38 -12.87
N GLN A 86 -11.04 10.56 -11.56
CA GLN A 86 -12.30 10.20 -10.89
C GLN A 86 -13.24 11.40 -10.71
N LYS A 87 -12.76 12.64 -10.96
CA LYS A 87 -13.54 13.90 -10.90
C LYS A 87 -14.19 14.17 -9.51
N GLN A 88 -13.68 13.50 -8.49
CA GLN A 88 -14.12 13.61 -7.11
C GLN A 88 -13.04 14.32 -6.26
N PRO A 89 -13.36 14.89 -5.10
CA PRO A 89 -12.37 15.41 -4.16
C PRO A 89 -11.37 14.30 -3.77
N VAL A 90 -10.08 14.64 -3.77
CA VAL A 90 -9.02 13.67 -3.42
C VAL A 90 -9.17 13.19 -1.98
N ALA A 91 -9.60 14.07 -1.06
CA ALA A 91 -9.84 13.72 0.33
C ALA A 91 -10.88 12.60 0.48
N ASP A 92 -12.00 12.68 -0.27
CA ASP A 92 -13.06 11.67 -0.23
C ASP A 92 -12.57 10.32 -0.75
N LEU A 93 -11.77 10.34 -1.83
CA LEU A 93 -11.17 9.13 -2.40
C LEU A 93 -10.20 8.47 -1.41
N ILE A 94 -9.41 9.25 -0.68
CA ILE A 94 -8.51 8.72 0.35
C ILE A 94 -9.33 8.06 1.47
N VAL A 95 -10.33 8.75 2.00
CA VAL A 95 -11.18 8.21 3.08
C VAL A 95 -11.90 6.94 2.64
N GLU A 96 -12.44 6.89 1.42
CA GLU A 96 -13.08 5.69 0.86
C GLU A 96 -12.13 4.50 0.81
N ARG A 97 -10.85 4.72 0.47
CA ARG A 97 -9.85 3.65 0.34
C ARG A 97 -9.14 3.29 1.64
N MET A 98 -9.22 4.15 2.66
CA MET A 98 -8.59 3.88 3.96
C MET A 98 -9.15 2.65 4.66
N GLY A 99 -10.46 2.46 4.67
CA GLY A 99 -11.09 1.30 5.33
C GLY A 99 -10.56 -0.04 4.82
N PRO A 100 -10.69 -0.33 3.52
CA PRO A 100 -10.12 -1.52 2.92
C PRO A 100 -8.62 -1.69 3.16
N THR A 101 -7.85 -0.62 2.99
CA THR A 101 -6.39 -0.65 3.19
C THR A 101 -6.01 -1.00 4.62
N LEU A 102 -6.65 -0.38 5.61
CA LEU A 102 -6.41 -0.67 7.03
C LEU A 102 -6.81 -2.09 7.39
N LEU A 103 -7.97 -2.56 6.93
CA LEU A 103 -8.43 -3.93 7.16
C LEU A 103 -7.40 -4.94 6.66
N LEU A 104 -6.97 -4.83 5.42
CA LEU A 104 -6.01 -5.77 4.81
C LEU A 104 -4.64 -5.67 5.47
N SER A 105 -4.12 -4.46 5.69
CA SER A 105 -2.78 -4.24 6.25
C SER A 105 -2.69 -4.68 7.71
N VAL A 106 -3.67 -4.30 8.55
CA VAL A 106 -3.66 -4.67 9.98
C VAL A 106 -3.86 -6.18 10.14
N THR A 107 -4.81 -6.77 9.42
CA THR A 107 -5.04 -8.22 9.48
C THR A 107 -3.81 -9.00 9.04
N SER A 108 -3.18 -8.61 7.93
CA SER A 108 -1.97 -9.27 7.43
C SER A 108 -0.80 -9.11 8.39
N LEU A 109 -0.63 -7.92 9.00
CA LEU A 109 0.42 -7.66 9.98
C LEU A 109 0.24 -8.52 11.23
N VAL A 110 -0.97 -8.57 11.77
CA VAL A 110 -1.29 -9.41 12.94
C VAL A 110 -1.01 -10.88 12.64
N LEU A 111 -1.47 -11.40 11.49
CA LEU A 111 -1.21 -12.78 11.08
C LEU A 111 0.28 -13.04 10.87
N ALA A 112 1.01 -12.10 10.24
CA ALA A 112 2.43 -12.23 10.04
C ALA A 112 3.18 -12.36 11.37
N TYR A 113 2.85 -11.57 12.38
CA TYR A 113 3.46 -11.69 13.72
C TYR A 113 3.04 -12.96 14.45
N LEU A 114 1.76 -13.29 14.46
CA LEU A 114 1.24 -14.51 15.10
C LEU A 114 1.92 -15.78 14.56
N LEU A 115 2.25 -15.80 13.28
CA LEU A 115 2.91 -16.95 12.67
C LEU A 115 4.44 -16.86 12.77
N SER A 116 5.03 -15.68 12.54
CA SER A 116 6.48 -15.51 12.52
C SER A 116 7.16 -15.68 13.89
N ILE A 117 6.49 -15.23 14.96
CA ILE A 117 7.08 -15.34 16.31
C ILE A 117 7.32 -16.82 16.70
N PRO A 118 6.31 -17.71 16.70
CA PRO A 118 6.55 -19.11 17.02
C PRO A 118 7.50 -19.79 16.04
N MET A 119 7.44 -19.46 14.73
CA MET A 119 8.35 -20.03 13.74
C MET A 119 9.80 -19.57 13.96
N GLY A 120 10.02 -18.30 14.26
CA GLY A 120 11.36 -17.76 14.54
C GLY A 120 11.96 -18.33 15.83
N LEU A 121 11.16 -18.44 16.91
CA LEU A 121 11.56 -19.08 18.15
C LEU A 121 11.89 -20.57 17.93
N TYR A 122 11.02 -21.30 17.26
CA TYR A 122 11.27 -22.71 16.89
C TYR A 122 12.58 -22.87 16.11
N ALA A 123 12.81 -22.00 15.12
CA ALA A 123 14.02 -22.02 14.31
C ALA A 123 15.29 -21.72 15.13
N SER A 124 15.22 -20.87 16.15
CA SER A 124 16.36 -20.56 17.02
C SER A 124 16.74 -21.77 17.90
N VAL A 125 15.75 -22.41 18.54
CA VAL A 125 15.95 -23.59 19.39
C VAL A 125 16.43 -24.80 18.59
N ARG A 126 15.98 -24.94 17.35
CA ARG A 126 16.32 -26.06 16.45
C ARG A 126 17.45 -25.74 15.48
N SER A 127 18.20 -24.68 15.74
CA SER A 127 19.27 -24.21 14.85
C SER A 127 20.24 -25.33 14.44
N GLY A 128 20.48 -25.46 13.14
CA GLY A 128 21.35 -26.48 12.55
C GLY A 128 20.72 -27.85 12.33
N LYS A 129 19.48 -28.09 12.78
CA LYS A 129 18.75 -29.35 12.55
C LYS A 129 18.06 -29.35 11.18
N THR A 130 17.72 -30.54 10.68
CA THR A 130 17.13 -30.72 9.35
C THR A 130 15.76 -30.05 9.21
N ASP A 131 14.91 -30.15 10.22
CA ASP A 131 13.59 -29.54 10.28
C ASP A 131 13.64 -28.00 10.18
N GLU A 132 14.57 -27.37 10.89
CA GLU A 132 14.84 -25.93 10.77
C GLU A 132 15.31 -25.56 9.37
N ARG A 133 16.23 -26.34 8.80
CA ARG A 133 16.74 -26.09 7.43
C ARG A 133 15.62 -26.16 6.38
N VAL A 134 14.75 -27.18 6.47
CA VAL A 134 13.61 -27.33 5.56
C VAL A 134 12.66 -26.15 5.70
N MET A 135 12.27 -25.78 6.92
CA MET A 135 11.40 -24.63 7.19
C MET A 135 12.01 -23.33 6.66
N SER A 136 13.27 -23.06 6.96
CA SER A 136 13.98 -21.88 6.46
C SER A 136 14.07 -21.86 4.94
N THR A 137 14.32 -23.00 4.30
CA THR A 137 14.35 -23.11 2.84
C THR A 137 12.98 -22.75 2.23
N ILE A 138 11.90 -23.29 2.78
CA ILE A 138 10.53 -22.96 2.32
C ILE A 138 10.25 -21.45 2.48
N LEU A 139 10.62 -20.87 3.62
CA LEU A 139 10.47 -19.43 3.84
C LEU A 139 11.28 -18.60 2.85
N TYR A 140 12.50 -19.02 2.52
CA TYR A 140 13.32 -18.36 1.48
C TYR A 140 12.69 -18.46 0.10
N MET A 141 12.16 -19.61 -0.27
CA MET A 141 11.44 -19.79 -1.54
C MET A 141 10.23 -18.88 -1.64
N LEU A 142 9.42 -18.82 -0.57
CA LEU A 142 8.28 -17.92 -0.48
C LEU A 142 8.71 -16.45 -0.58
N TYR A 143 9.76 -16.06 0.13
CA TYR A 143 10.26 -14.68 0.10
C TYR A 143 10.77 -14.25 -1.29
N SER A 144 11.40 -15.18 -2.01
CA SER A 144 11.92 -14.92 -3.35
C SER A 144 10.83 -14.87 -4.43
N PHE A 145 9.61 -15.32 -4.09
CA PHE A 145 8.52 -15.40 -5.04
C PHE A 145 7.82 -14.04 -5.19
N PRO A 146 7.73 -13.45 -6.39
CA PRO A 146 7.13 -12.14 -6.58
C PRO A 146 5.65 -12.12 -6.14
N SER A 147 5.27 -11.14 -5.31
CA SER A 147 3.92 -11.08 -4.73
C SER A 147 2.80 -10.98 -5.76
N PHE A 148 3.03 -10.30 -6.89
CA PHE A 148 2.02 -10.22 -7.96
C PHE A 148 1.82 -11.56 -8.66
N VAL A 149 2.88 -12.39 -8.80
CA VAL A 149 2.75 -13.75 -9.37
C VAL A 149 1.97 -14.65 -8.41
N ALA A 150 2.26 -14.57 -7.11
CA ALA A 150 1.49 -15.27 -6.09
C ALA A 150 0.01 -14.88 -6.13
N ALA A 151 -0.28 -13.58 -6.23
CA ALA A 151 -1.65 -13.08 -6.32
C ALA A 151 -2.39 -13.64 -7.54
N LEU A 152 -1.75 -13.61 -8.72
CA LEU A 152 -2.32 -14.17 -9.95
C LEU A 152 -2.57 -15.68 -9.84
N LEU A 153 -1.63 -16.44 -9.27
CA LEU A 153 -1.79 -17.88 -9.08
C LEU A 153 -2.93 -18.19 -8.10
N LEU A 154 -3.04 -17.46 -6.99
CA LEU A 154 -4.17 -17.61 -6.06
C LEU A 154 -5.50 -17.31 -6.74
N GLN A 155 -5.60 -16.24 -7.53
CA GLN A 155 -6.80 -15.91 -8.29
C GLN A 155 -7.15 -17.00 -9.31
N ILE A 156 -6.18 -17.49 -10.09
CA ILE A 156 -6.41 -18.54 -11.06
C ILE A 156 -6.89 -19.83 -10.38
N VAL A 157 -6.27 -20.22 -9.28
CA VAL A 157 -6.61 -21.48 -8.59
C VAL A 157 -7.92 -21.35 -7.83
N PHE A 158 -8.02 -20.38 -6.91
CA PHE A 158 -9.13 -20.34 -5.95
C PHE A 158 -10.37 -19.62 -6.48
N ALA A 159 -10.21 -18.61 -7.33
CA ALA A 159 -11.34 -17.88 -7.88
C ALA A 159 -11.81 -18.47 -9.23
N VAL A 160 -10.88 -18.73 -10.18
CA VAL A 160 -11.27 -19.13 -11.54
C VAL A 160 -11.49 -20.64 -11.64
N LYS A 161 -10.53 -21.47 -11.17
CA LYS A 161 -10.64 -22.94 -11.33
C LYS A 161 -11.55 -23.61 -10.31
N LEU A 162 -11.43 -23.22 -9.05
CA LEU A 162 -12.20 -23.83 -7.95
C LEU A 162 -13.51 -23.10 -7.66
N GLY A 163 -13.61 -21.80 -7.99
CA GLY A 163 -14.80 -20.99 -7.70
C GLY A 163 -15.06 -20.80 -6.20
N TRP A 164 -14.04 -20.98 -5.34
CA TRP A 164 -14.20 -20.91 -3.89
C TRP A 164 -14.16 -19.49 -3.35
N LEU A 165 -13.35 -18.62 -3.97
CA LEU A 165 -13.13 -17.26 -3.52
C LEU A 165 -13.52 -16.25 -4.62
N PRO A 166 -13.95 -15.05 -4.25
CA PRO A 166 -14.29 -14.01 -5.20
C PRO A 166 -13.03 -13.51 -5.94
N LEU A 167 -13.19 -13.18 -7.22
CA LEU A 167 -12.06 -12.77 -8.07
C LEU A 167 -11.63 -11.33 -7.83
N LEU A 168 -12.57 -10.42 -7.63
CA LEU A 168 -12.34 -8.97 -7.57
C LEU A 168 -13.20 -8.30 -6.49
N GLY A 169 -12.77 -7.11 -6.07
CA GLY A 169 -13.52 -6.27 -5.15
C GLY A 169 -13.23 -6.55 -3.68
N MET A 170 -13.84 -5.76 -2.80
CA MET A 170 -13.82 -5.93 -1.34
C MET A 170 -15.11 -6.56 -0.83
N TYR A 171 -16.16 -6.55 -1.63
CA TYR A 171 -17.48 -7.09 -1.32
C TYR A 171 -18.25 -7.39 -2.60
N SER A 172 -19.24 -8.26 -2.46
CA SER A 172 -20.15 -8.67 -3.54
C SER A 172 -21.08 -7.53 -3.96
N SER A 173 -21.60 -7.58 -5.18
CA SER A 173 -22.60 -6.62 -5.68
C SER A 173 -23.89 -6.56 -4.86
N THR A 174 -24.22 -7.61 -4.12
CA THR A 174 -25.39 -7.72 -3.24
C THR A 174 -25.10 -7.32 -1.79
N TYR A 175 -23.89 -6.83 -1.49
CA TYR A 175 -23.44 -6.51 -0.12
C TYR A 175 -24.43 -5.64 0.66
N GLU A 176 -24.97 -4.59 0.03
CA GLU A 176 -25.88 -3.65 0.70
C GLU A 176 -27.17 -4.30 1.23
N THR A 177 -27.65 -5.34 0.56
CA THR A 177 -28.89 -6.06 0.91
C THR A 177 -28.67 -7.23 1.87
N MET A 178 -27.40 -7.52 2.22
CA MET A 178 -27.07 -8.64 3.10
C MET A 178 -27.33 -8.33 4.57
N SER A 179 -27.61 -9.38 5.35
CA SER A 179 -27.61 -9.31 6.82
C SER A 179 -26.20 -9.03 7.35
N THR A 180 -26.09 -8.51 8.57
CA THR A 180 -24.76 -8.18 9.17
C THR A 180 -23.79 -9.35 9.18
N GLY A 181 -24.27 -10.57 9.52
CA GLY A 181 -23.43 -11.77 9.49
C GLY A 181 -22.95 -12.14 8.09
N ALA A 182 -23.83 -12.02 7.08
CA ALA A 182 -23.47 -12.25 5.69
C ALA A 182 -22.48 -11.22 5.17
N LYS A 183 -22.60 -9.94 5.56
CA LYS A 183 -21.64 -8.88 5.23
C LYS A 183 -20.23 -9.18 5.77
N ILE A 184 -20.13 -9.61 7.03
CA ILE A 184 -18.84 -9.99 7.63
C ILE A 184 -18.22 -11.17 6.88
N TRP A 185 -19.03 -12.18 6.57
CA TRP A 185 -18.57 -13.35 5.83
C TRP A 185 -18.11 -13.01 4.41
N ASP A 186 -18.85 -12.15 3.72
CA ASP A 186 -18.52 -11.68 2.37
C ASP A 186 -17.17 -10.94 2.36
N VAL A 187 -16.96 -9.98 3.27
CA VAL A 187 -15.68 -9.26 3.42
C VAL A 187 -14.54 -10.21 3.77
N PHE A 188 -14.79 -11.20 4.64
CA PHE A 188 -13.81 -12.23 5.00
C PHE A 188 -13.35 -13.01 3.76
N LEU A 189 -14.27 -13.50 2.93
CA LEU A 189 -13.92 -14.23 1.70
C LEU A 189 -13.14 -13.37 0.70
N HIS A 190 -13.51 -12.11 0.51
CA HIS A 190 -12.81 -11.18 -0.37
C HIS A 190 -11.41 -10.81 0.14
N SER A 191 -11.20 -10.82 1.45
CA SER A 191 -9.91 -10.47 2.06
C SER A 191 -8.91 -11.62 2.11
N LEU A 192 -9.32 -12.89 1.98
CA LEU A 192 -8.44 -14.05 2.16
C LEU A 192 -7.20 -14.04 1.23
N MET A 193 -7.41 -13.88 -0.07
CA MET A 193 -6.30 -13.89 -1.03
C MET A 193 -5.34 -12.69 -0.85
N PRO A 194 -5.82 -11.44 -0.75
CA PRO A 194 -4.93 -10.30 -0.47
C PRO A 194 -4.18 -10.44 0.85
N VAL A 195 -4.87 -10.85 1.93
CA VAL A 195 -4.24 -11.07 3.24
C VAL A 195 -3.17 -12.14 3.16
N ALA A 196 -3.42 -13.27 2.47
CA ALA A 196 -2.42 -14.29 2.26
C ALA A 196 -1.17 -13.73 1.52
N CYS A 197 -1.39 -12.92 0.47
CA CYS A 197 -0.30 -12.28 -0.27
C CYS A 197 0.54 -11.33 0.57
N TYR A 198 -0.07 -10.50 1.40
CA TYR A 198 0.68 -9.59 2.29
C TYR A 198 1.37 -10.33 3.44
N THR A 199 0.75 -11.41 3.94
CA THR A 199 1.27 -12.17 5.07
C THR A 199 2.50 -12.97 4.72
N TYR A 200 2.51 -13.72 3.59
CA TYR A 200 3.59 -14.67 3.30
C TYR A 200 4.96 -14.00 3.13
N GLY A 201 5.01 -12.84 2.47
CA GLY A 201 6.26 -12.10 2.29
C GLY A 201 6.82 -11.58 3.62
N SER A 202 5.94 -11.04 4.46
CA SER A 202 6.28 -10.55 5.80
C SER A 202 6.68 -11.68 6.75
N LEU A 203 6.02 -12.83 6.67
CA LEU A 203 6.28 -14.01 7.47
C LEU A 203 7.73 -14.48 7.36
N ALA A 204 8.24 -14.60 6.14
CA ALA A 204 9.61 -15.03 5.90
C ALA A 204 10.65 -14.05 6.45
N TYR A 205 10.38 -12.74 6.31
CA TYR A 205 11.23 -11.70 6.85
C TYR A 205 11.27 -11.72 8.39
N TYR A 206 10.10 -11.67 9.04
CA TYR A 206 10.02 -11.61 10.51
C TYR A 206 10.50 -12.89 11.18
N SER A 207 10.17 -14.07 10.66
CA SER A 207 10.67 -15.34 11.23
C SER A 207 12.18 -15.38 11.26
N ARG A 208 12.84 -14.94 10.20
CA ARG A 208 14.29 -14.90 10.12
C ARG A 208 14.89 -13.84 11.04
N PHE A 209 14.27 -12.66 11.13
CA PHE A 209 14.70 -11.60 12.01
C PHE A 209 14.64 -12.03 13.50
N ILE A 210 13.54 -12.66 13.91
CA ILE A 210 13.36 -13.18 15.26
C ILE A 210 14.39 -14.27 15.56
N ARG A 211 14.59 -15.22 14.61
CA ARG A 211 15.62 -16.26 14.77
C ARG A 211 17.02 -15.67 14.98
N SER A 212 17.41 -14.69 14.17
CA SER A 212 18.73 -14.05 14.27
C SER A 212 18.93 -13.37 15.62
N ASN A 213 17.95 -12.56 16.05
CA ASN A 213 18.03 -11.87 17.34
C ASN A 213 18.02 -12.83 18.53
N MET A 214 17.23 -13.91 18.46
CA MET A 214 17.22 -14.93 19.52
C MET A 214 18.54 -15.67 19.63
N LEU A 215 19.19 -15.99 18.52
CA LEU A 215 20.52 -16.62 18.54
C LEU A 215 21.58 -15.69 19.14
N GLU A 216 21.50 -14.38 18.83
CA GLU A 216 22.40 -13.39 19.41
C GLU A 216 22.21 -13.26 20.94
N VAL A 217 20.96 -13.21 21.41
CA VAL A 217 20.65 -13.12 22.85
C VAL A 217 21.10 -14.38 23.60
N VAL A 218 20.89 -15.56 23.03
CA VAL A 218 21.28 -16.85 23.68
C VAL A 218 22.81 -17.01 23.72
N GLN A 219 23.57 -16.34 22.86
CA GLN A 219 25.04 -16.38 22.88
C GLN A 219 25.68 -15.32 23.78
N GLN A 220 24.87 -14.39 24.34
CA GLN A 220 25.38 -13.44 25.33
C GLN A 220 25.51 -14.14 26.67
N ASP A 221 26.73 -14.20 27.21
CA ASP A 221 26.99 -14.66 28.59
C ASP A 221 26.44 -13.63 29.57
N TYR A 222 25.39 -13.98 30.29
CA TYR A 222 24.90 -13.24 31.44
C TYR A 222 25.50 -13.82 32.71
#